data_34381f6130c5a060173e76521c65fbc6
#
_entry.id   34381f6130c5a060173e76521c65fbc6
#
_cell.length_a   1.000
_cell.length_b   1.000
_cell.length_c   1.000
_cell.angle_alpha   90.00
_cell.angle_beta   90.00
_cell.angle_gamma   90.00
#
_symmetry.space_group_name_H-M   'P 1'
#
loop_
_entity.id
_entity.type
_entity.pdbx_description
1 polymer ?
#
loop_
_entity_poly.entity_id
_entity_poly.type
_entity_poly.pdbx_seq_one_letter_code
_entity_poly.pdbx_strand_id
1 'polypeptide(L)'
;MLPVLDPVPTTKPMDWSFSRIQSISKEVAAYPVSYKNPYAKYLAPRDQAFRGTCVGQSTAYCYDLMYMTLTKDVPTNSDLSCYKKNVTDQIGTLHDILYPQSASAEAFYQVSRKIGNITYPSGSEVRFSSRAWCNYGMNTENQWHTDKNGTCVWMLPPGTRQTNDGGISPEDATSFAATHRAEGWAQVGTPGGNCTWEQVCSAISAKGFCLGAIPIYDNYSTMEGGDGSFPDPSGELAGFHALCFYGYDESNLYLVHSWGDWCGMYGSISYEFFRNTIDLIQFFVILDANEVLIARGDTTSCLISSNVPAQLTVNGVLIGNTPIKIPIEKGKEYIAVVSAEGYYAQSKTVNDSLTEWSVILEPLPVKTWWQKLIDWIKGVLKWN
;
A
#
# COMPACT_ATOMS: atom_id res chain seq x y z
N MET A 1 -12.91 23.76 16.25
CA MET A 1 -13.96 23.16 15.40
C MET A 1 -13.53 21.74 15.10
N LEU A 2 -14.40 20.76 15.32
CA LEU A 2 -14.02 19.35 15.18
C LEU A 2 -13.81 18.99 13.69
N PRO A 3 -12.87 18.07 13.38
CA PRO A 3 -12.65 17.59 12.00
C PRO A 3 -13.91 17.02 11.37
N VAL A 4 -14.06 17.20 10.06
CA VAL A 4 -15.14 16.60 9.28
C VAL A 4 -14.84 15.11 9.06
N LEU A 5 -15.85 14.28 9.24
CA LEU A 5 -15.75 12.83 9.13
C LEU A 5 -16.37 12.35 7.81
N ASP A 6 -15.85 11.25 7.29
CA ASP A 6 -16.40 10.62 6.09
C ASP A 6 -17.70 9.84 6.41
N PRO A 7 -18.59 9.69 5.46
CA PRO A 7 -19.80 8.87 5.63
C PRO A 7 -19.46 7.38 5.73
N VAL A 8 -20.45 6.62 6.20
CA VAL A 8 -20.35 5.16 6.39
C VAL A 8 -19.87 4.46 5.13
N PRO A 9 -18.86 3.58 5.22
CA PRO A 9 -18.44 2.76 4.10
C PRO A 9 -19.59 1.90 3.56
N THR A 10 -19.71 1.83 2.24
CA THR A 10 -20.73 0.99 1.61
C THR A 10 -20.26 -0.43 1.40
N THR A 11 -21.10 -1.41 1.74
CA THR A 11 -20.85 -2.84 1.50
C THR A 11 -21.32 -3.24 0.10
N LYS A 12 -20.46 -3.18 -0.91
CA LYS A 12 -20.75 -3.76 -2.23
C LYS A 12 -19.86 -4.97 -2.52
N PRO A 13 -20.40 -6.07 -3.04
CA PRO A 13 -19.76 -7.39 -3.05
C PRO A 13 -18.76 -7.62 -4.20
N MET A 14 -17.97 -6.64 -4.60
CA MET A 14 -17.02 -6.79 -5.72
C MET A 14 -15.54 -6.66 -5.32
N ASP A 15 -15.26 -6.66 -4.03
CA ASP A 15 -13.90 -6.47 -3.54
C ASP A 15 -13.20 -7.82 -3.34
N TRP A 16 -11.93 -7.93 -3.74
CA TRP A 16 -11.15 -9.14 -3.52
C TRP A 16 -10.76 -9.25 -2.04
N SER A 17 -10.72 -10.49 -1.53
CA SER A 17 -10.25 -10.77 -0.18
C SER A 17 -8.73 -10.94 -0.16
N PHE A 18 -8.03 -10.09 0.58
CA PHE A 18 -6.58 -10.21 0.76
C PHE A 18 -6.19 -11.48 1.53
N SER A 19 -6.99 -11.89 2.52
CA SER A 19 -6.76 -13.13 3.25
C SER A 19 -6.80 -14.36 2.35
N ARG A 20 -7.69 -14.39 1.34
CA ARG A 20 -7.71 -15.44 0.32
C ARG A 20 -6.46 -15.41 -0.56
N ILE A 21 -6.01 -14.21 -0.96
CA ILE A 21 -4.79 -14.05 -1.74
C ILE A 21 -3.58 -14.56 -0.94
N GLN A 22 -3.46 -14.19 0.33
CA GLN A 22 -2.41 -14.66 1.21
C GLN A 22 -2.42 -16.19 1.39
N SER A 23 -3.60 -16.81 1.54
CA SER A 23 -3.71 -18.25 1.68
C SER A 23 -3.24 -19.04 0.45
N ILE A 24 -3.30 -18.42 -0.74
CA ILE A 24 -2.86 -19.02 -2.00
C ILE A 24 -1.37 -18.70 -2.26
N SER A 25 -0.93 -17.47 -2.00
CA SER A 25 0.41 -16.97 -2.38
C SER A 25 1.51 -17.34 -1.40
N LYS A 26 1.18 -17.58 -0.14
CA LYS A 26 2.18 -17.92 0.89
C LYS A 26 1.66 -19.04 1.79
N GLU A 27 2.55 -19.96 2.20
CA GLU A 27 2.42 -20.51 3.54
C GLU A 27 2.27 -19.31 4.47
N VAL A 28 1.26 -19.35 5.35
CA VAL A 28 1.05 -18.32 6.37
C VAL A 28 2.30 -18.33 7.26
N ALA A 29 3.34 -17.66 6.82
CA ALA A 29 4.45 -17.35 7.70
C ALA A 29 3.81 -16.59 8.85
N ALA A 30 3.97 -17.08 10.07
CA ALA A 30 3.50 -16.39 11.24
C ALA A 30 4.00 -14.94 11.13
N TYR A 31 3.08 -13.97 11.05
CA TYR A 31 3.47 -12.57 11.07
C TYR A 31 4.19 -12.28 12.40
N PRO A 32 5.16 -11.37 12.43
CA PRO A 32 5.90 -11.07 13.65
C PRO A 32 4.97 -10.57 14.74
N VAL A 33 5.32 -10.78 16.01
CA VAL A 33 4.54 -10.32 17.19
C VAL A 33 4.31 -8.81 17.15
N SER A 34 5.24 -8.07 16.56
CA SER A 34 5.12 -6.63 16.32
C SER A 34 5.78 -6.23 15.03
N TYR A 35 5.27 -5.17 14.41
CA TYR A 35 5.84 -4.59 13.21
C TYR A 35 5.58 -3.09 13.18
N LYS A 36 6.55 -2.31 12.73
CA LYS A 36 6.36 -0.90 12.36
C LYS A 36 7.13 -0.65 11.07
N ASN A 37 6.48 -0.06 10.09
CA ASN A 37 7.15 0.33 8.85
C ASN A 37 8.26 1.35 9.17
N PRO A 38 9.55 1.05 8.89
CA PRO A 38 10.67 1.91 9.27
C PRO A 38 10.67 3.26 8.55
N TYR A 39 9.89 3.39 7.47
CA TYR A 39 9.77 4.62 6.70
C TYR A 39 8.67 5.54 7.21
N ALA A 40 7.79 5.10 8.11
CA ALA A 40 6.71 5.94 8.66
C ALA A 40 7.24 7.25 9.26
N LYS A 41 8.40 7.22 9.92
CA LYS A 41 9.05 8.41 10.50
C LYS A 41 9.46 9.50 9.50
N TYR A 42 9.43 9.21 8.20
CA TYR A 42 9.73 10.17 7.12
C TYR A 42 8.47 10.72 6.44
N LEU A 43 7.29 10.32 6.89
CA LEU A 43 6.05 10.89 6.41
C LEU A 43 5.93 12.35 6.82
N ALA A 44 5.43 13.17 5.91
CA ALA A 44 5.16 14.57 6.16
C ALA A 44 3.80 14.75 6.86
N PRO A 45 3.68 15.61 7.89
CA PRO A 45 2.39 15.89 8.52
C PRO A 45 1.37 16.41 7.50
N ARG A 46 0.13 15.97 7.59
CA ARG A 46 -0.99 16.44 6.75
C ARG A 46 -2.09 17.01 7.61
N ASP A 47 -2.77 18.02 7.11
CA ASP A 47 -3.92 18.62 7.77
C ASP A 47 -5.06 18.76 6.77
N GLN A 48 -6.16 18.06 6.99
CA GLN A 48 -7.38 18.16 6.19
C GLN A 48 -8.25 19.37 6.59
N ALA A 49 -7.87 20.08 7.65
CA ALA A 49 -8.64 21.17 8.25
C ALA A 49 -10.13 20.76 8.44
N PHE A 50 -11.05 21.56 7.91
CA PHE A 50 -12.50 21.31 8.03
C PHE A 50 -13.11 20.59 6.81
N ARG A 51 -12.26 19.99 5.97
CA ARG A 51 -12.73 19.26 4.79
C ARG A 51 -12.78 17.76 5.08
N GLY A 52 -13.77 17.06 4.55
CA GLY A 52 -13.87 15.61 4.63
C GLY A 52 -12.95 14.90 3.64
N THR A 53 -11.64 15.24 3.66
CA THR A 53 -10.64 14.70 2.72
C THR A 53 -9.79 13.57 3.32
N CYS A 54 -10.14 13.03 4.48
CA CYS A 54 -9.35 12.03 5.19
C CYS A 54 -9.05 10.80 4.32
N VAL A 55 -9.96 10.38 3.44
CA VAL A 55 -9.71 9.29 2.48
C VAL A 55 -8.56 9.62 1.53
N GLY A 56 -8.54 10.82 0.97
CA GLY A 56 -7.43 11.26 0.12
C GLY A 56 -6.12 11.37 0.88
N GLN A 57 -6.15 11.96 2.09
CA GLN A 57 -4.98 12.12 2.94
C GLN A 57 -4.35 10.77 3.33
N SER A 58 -5.18 9.84 3.80
CA SER A 58 -4.71 8.51 4.21
C SER A 58 -4.21 7.68 3.03
N THR A 59 -4.84 7.78 1.85
CA THR A 59 -4.36 7.11 0.63
C THR A 59 -3.01 7.68 0.18
N ALA A 60 -2.83 8.98 0.29
CA ALA A 60 -1.54 9.63 0.01
C ALA A 60 -0.43 9.15 0.96
N TYR A 61 -0.70 9.00 2.26
CA TYR A 61 0.24 8.40 3.20
C TYR A 61 0.60 6.95 2.82
N CYS A 62 -0.38 6.14 2.45
CA CYS A 62 -0.14 4.77 2.01
C CYS A 62 0.76 4.72 0.76
N TYR A 63 0.54 5.63 -0.19
CA TYR A 63 1.39 5.73 -1.37
C TYR A 63 2.83 6.14 -1.00
N ASP A 64 3.01 7.18 -0.18
CA ASP A 64 4.32 7.65 0.24
C ASP A 64 5.10 6.54 0.97
N LEU A 65 4.44 5.77 1.86
CA LEU A 65 5.04 4.60 2.51
C LEU A 65 5.42 3.50 1.51
N MET A 66 4.54 3.19 0.56
CA MET A 66 4.83 2.20 -0.47
C MET A 66 6.04 2.61 -1.30
N TYR A 67 6.06 3.86 -1.78
CA TYR A 67 7.16 4.40 -2.57
C TYR A 67 8.49 4.27 -1.82
N MET A 68 8.57 4.79 -0.60
CA MET A 68 9.78 4.69 0.22
C MET A 68 10.19 3.24 0.53
N THR A 69 9.21 2.36 0.74
CA THR A 69 9.49 0.93 1.00
C THR A 69 10.09 0.24 -0.22
N LEU A 70 9.62 0.57 -1.42
CA LEU A 70 10.09 -0.04 -2.67
C LEU A 70 11.43 0.55 -3.14
N THR A 71 11.53 1.87 -3.16
CA THR A 71 12.69 2.58 -3.73
C THR A 71 13.85 2.74 -2.74
N LYS A 72 13.57 2.69 -1.43
CA LYS A 72 14.49 3.07 -0.35
C LYS A 72 14.87 4.56 -0.38
N ASP A 73 14.20 5.33 -1.22
CA ASP A 73 14.37 6.78 -1.34
C ASP A 73 13.51 7.47 -0.29
N VAL A 74 14.17 8.20 0.61
CA VAL A 74 13.51 8.95 1.68
C VAL A 74 13.60 10.44 1.38
N PRO A 75 12.53 11.21 1.59
CA PRO A 75 12.54 12.63 1.31
C PRO A 75 13.58 13.35 2.19
N THR A 76 14.33 14.25 1.58
CA THR A 76 15.24 15.16 2.28
C THR A 76 14.46 16.32 2.90
N ASN A 77 15.08 17.08 3.80
CA ASN A 77 14.46 18.28 4.36
C ASN A 77 14.07 19.32 3.29
N SER A 78 14.77 19.35 2.15
CA SER A 78 14.41 20.21 1.02
C SER A 78 13.17 19.71 0.28
N ASP A 79 12.98 18.40 0.18
CA ASP A 79 11.79 17.78 -0.44
C ASP A 79 10.56 17.93 0.45
N LEU A 80 10.78 18.00 1.76
CA LEU A 80 9.76 18.27 2.77
C LEU A 80 9.55 19.77 3.01
N SER A 81 10.22 20.65 2.26
CA SER A 81 9.94 22.09 2.33
C SER A 81 8.49 22.34 1.91
N CYS A 82 7.66 22.61 2.91
CA CYS A 82 6.24 22.84 2.65
C CYS A 82 6.01 24.14 1.88
N TYR A 83 5.03 24.13 1.00
CA TYR A 83 4.37 25.37 0.57
C TYR A 83 3.54 25.89 1.76
N LYS A 84 4.15 26.56 2.70
CA LYS A 84 3.40 27.45 3.60
C LYS A 84 2.89 28.63 2.79
N LYS A 85 1.88 28.41 1.98
CA LYS A 85 1.05 29.51 1.53
C LYS A 85 -0.21 29.49 2.36
N ASN A 86 -0.48 30.61 3.00
CA ASN A 86 -1.77 30.97 3.51
C ASN A 86 -2.77 31.01 2.35
N VAL A 87 -3.14 29.86 1.83
CA VAL A 87 -4.27 29.74 0.91
C VAL A 87 -5.48 29.73 1.81
N THR A 88 -6.06 30.88 2.01
CA THR A 88 -7.37 31.02 2.61
C THR A 88 -8.41 30.57 1.59
N ASP A 89 -9.22 29.59 1.95
CA ASP A 89 -10.40 29.26 1.16
C ASP A 89 -11.45 30.37 1.23
N GLN A 90 -12.59 30.17 0.56
CA GLN A 90 -13.69 31.12 0.55
C GLN A 90 -14.27 31.47 1.92
N ILE A 91 -14.03 30.62 2.92
CA ILE A 91 -14.50 30.81 4.30
C ILE A 91 -13.39 31.26 5.24
N GLY A 92 -12.21 31.59 4.71
CA GLY A 92 -11.08 32.10 5.48
C GLY A 92 -10.26 31.04 6.20
N THR A 93 -10.39 29.77 5.84
CA THR A 93 -9.67 28.65 6.45
C THR A 93 -8.29 28.50 5.80
N LEU A 94 -7.25 28.41 6.62
CA LEU A 94 -5.90 28.05 6.16
C LEU A 94 -5.93 26.62 5.62
N HIS A 95 -5.58 26.46 4.35
CA HIS A 95 -5.42 25.16 3.74
C HIS A 95 -3.95 24.74 3.75
N ASP A 96 -3.77 23.57 4.26
CA ASP A 96 -2.79 22.56 3.92
C ASP A 96 -1.32 22.97 4.00
N ILE A 97 -0.66 22.29 4.87
CA ILE A 97 0.77 22.04 4.72
C ILE A 97 0.91 21.04 3.58
N LEU A 98 1.37 21.51 2.42
CA LEU A 98 1.58 20.70 1.24
C LEU A 98 3.06 20.45 1.03
N TYR A 99 3.36 19.22 0.73
CA TYR A 99 4.71 18.79 0.37
C TYR A 99 4.74 18.50 -1.14
N PRO A 100 5.44 19.32 -1.94
CA PRO A 100 5.36 19.29 -3.40
C PRO A 100 5.59 17.92 -4.02
N GLN A 101 6.47 17.11 -3.41
CA GLN A 101 6.85 15.81 -3.93
C GLN A 101 6.07 14.65 -3.31
N SER A 102 5.24 14.91 -2.30
CA SER A 102 4.35 13.90 -1.74
C SER A 102 3.18 13.60 -2.67
N ALA A 103 2.55 12.45 -2.46
CA ALA A 103 1.31 12.10 -3.15
C ALA A 103 0.21 13.14 -2.90
N SER A 104 -0.54 13.48 -3.94
CA SER A 104 -1.63 14.44 -3.82
C SER A 104 -2.85 13.82 -3.15
N ALA A 105 -3.14 14.28 -1.95
CA ALA A 105 -4.35 13.92 -1.22
C ALA A 105 -5.60 14.41 -1.95
N GLU A 106 -5.57 15.61 -2.51
CA GLU A 106 -6.67 16.19 -3.26
C GLU A 106 -6.96 15.39 -4.54
N ALA A 107 -5.92 14.94 -5.26
CA ALA A 107 -6.10 14.10 -6.43
C ALA A 107 -6.84 12.80 -6.09
N PHE A 108 -6.39 12.08 -5.05
CA PHE A 108 -7.08 10.87 -4.60
C PHE A 108 -8.52 11.15 -4.17
N TYR A 109 -8.75 12.23 -3.43
CA TYR A 109 -10.07 12.61 -2.96
C TYR A 109 -11.02 12.91 -4.12
N GLN A 110 -10.64 13.78 -5.04
CA GLN A 110 -11.49 14.19 -6.17
C GLN A 110 -11.78 13.01 -7.11
N VAL A 111 -10.77 12.22 -7.46
CA VAL A 111 -10.95 11.05 -8.33
C VAL A 111 -11.79 9.98 -7.64
N SER A 112 -11.60 9.73 -6.34
CA SER A 112 -12.41 8.76 -5.60
C SER A 112 -13.89 9.14 -5.57
N ARG A 113 -14.20 10.41 -5.37
CA ARG A 113 -15.60 10.92 -5.43
C ARG A 113 -16.21 10.73 -6.81
N LYS A 114 -15.44 11.02 -7.88
CA LYS A 114 -15.89 10.82 -9.26
C LYS A 114 -16.19 9.35 -9.56
N ILE A 115 -15.27 8.44 -9.18
CA ILE A 115 -15.46 6.99 -9.35
C ILE A 115 -16.68 6.48 -8.58
N GLY A 116 -16.86 6.97 -7.36
CA GLY A 116 -17.98 6.60 -6.49
C GLY A 116 -19.31 7.21 -6.89
N ASN A 117 -19.31 8.16 -7.82
CA ASN A 117 -20.47 9.00 -8.15
C ASN A 117 -21.07 9.63 -6.87
N ILE A 118 -20.18 10.15 -6.02
CA ILE A 118 -20.54 10.70 -4.71
C ILE A 118 -21.17 12.07 -4.89
N THR A 119 -22.40 12.23 -4.44
CA THR A 119 -23.20 13.45 -4.58
C THR A 119 -23.39 14.23 -3.28
N TYR A 120 -23.08 13.63 -2.12
CA TYR A 120 -23.14 14.35 -0.85
C TYR A 120 -21.97 15.37 -0.73
N PRO A 121 -22.17 16.44 0.06
CA PRO A 121 -21.30 17.63 0.01
C PRO A 121 -19.82 17.39 0.33
N SER A 122 -19.49 16.43 1.19
CA SER A 122 -18.14 16.20 1.67
C SER A 122 -17.91 14.71 1.93
N GLY A 123 -16.65 14.27 1.94
CA GLY A 123 -16.27 12.89 2.21
C GLY A 123 -16.12 12.01 0.97
N SER A 124 -15.54 10.84 1.17
CA SER A 124 -15.39 9.77 0.18
C SER A 124 -15.31 8.42 0.88
N GLU A 125 -15.10 7.35 0.11
CA GLU A 125 -14.94 5.99 0.63
C GLU A 125 -13.55 5.44 0.31
N VAL A 126 -12.91 4.76 1.26
CA VAL A 126 -11.57 4.15 1.09
C VAL A 126 -11.51 3.20 -0.10
N ARG A 127 -12.59 2.46 -0.38
CA ARG A 127 -12.70 1.59 -1.53
C ARG A 127 -12.57 2.35 -2.86
N PHE A 128 -13.21 3.50 -2.98
CA PHE A 128 -13.13 4.31 -4.20
C PHE A 128 -11.77 4.97 -4.36
N SER A 129 -11.10 5.30 -3.27
CA SER A 129 -9.72 5.81 -3.33
C SER A 129 -8.73 4.72 -3.75
N SER A 130 -8.89 3.49 -3.27
CA SER A 130 -8.11 2.35 -3.75
C SER A 130 -8.34 2.10 -5.25
N ARG A 131 -9.58 2.19 -5.73
CA ARG A 131 -9.91 2.12 -7.17
C ARG A 131 -9.32 3.31 -7.96
N ALA A 132 -9.30 4.50 -7.37
CA ALA A 132 -8.69 5.68 -8.00
C ALA A 132 -7.20 5.43 -8.24
N TRP A 133 -6.50 4.90 -7.26
CA TRP A 133 -5.09 4.54 -7.39
C TRP A 133 -4.84 3.51 -8.51
N CYS A 134 -5.65 2.45 -8.59
CA CYS A 134 -5.50 1.42 -9.63
C CYS A 134 -5.86 1.93 -11.02
N ASN A 135 -6.93 2.70 -11.15
CA ASN A 135 -7.45 3.09 -12.46
C ASN A 135 -6.73 4.31 -13.06
N TYR A 136 -6.33 5.25 -12.21
CA TYR A 136 -5.81 6.55 -12.64
C TYR A 136 -4.41 6.85 -12.13
N GLY A 137 -3.95 6.16 -11.10
CA GLY A 137 -2.64 6.37 -10.50
C GLY A 137 -2.59 7.55 -9.55
N MET A 138 -1.40 8.09 -9.33
CA MET A 138 -1.13 9.14 -8.36
C MET A 138 -0.37 10.30 -9.01
N ASN A 139 -0.78 11.51 -8.66
CA ASN A 139 -0.01 12.73 -8.90
C ASN A 139 0.70 13.17 -7.62
N THR A 140 1.82 13.85 -7.75
CA THR A 140 2.36 14.64 -6.63
C THR A 140 1.50 15.89 -6.39
N GLU A 141 1.59 16.49 -5.21
CA GLU A 141 0.89 17.75 -4.91
C GLU A 141 1.28 18.84 -5.93
N ASN A 142 2.56 18.95 -6.26
CA ASN A 142 3.02 19.91 -7.26
C ASN A 142 2.41 19.68 -8.64
N GLN A 143 2.34 18.43 -9.09
CA GLN A 143 1.78 18.10 -10.42
C GLN A 143 0.28 18.34 -10.47
N TRP A 144 -0.45 17.96 -9.42
CA TRP A 144 -1.88 18.13 -9.33
C TRP A 144 -2.29 19.61 -9.33
N HIS A 145 -1.49 20.45 -8.67
CA HIS A 145 -1.77 21.88 -8.54
C HIS A 145 -1.12 22.73 -9.61
N THR A 146 -0.55 22.12 -10.64
CA THR A 146 0.01 22.82 -11.81
C THR A 146 -0.87 22.57 -13.02
N ASP A 147 -1.32 23.64 -13.69
CA ASP A 147 -2.09 23.55 -14.92
C ASP A 147 -1.20 23.15 -16.12
N LYS A 148 -1.85 22.92 -17.28
CA LYS A 148 -1.15 22.58 -18.54
C LYS A 148 -0.15 23.62 -19.02
N ASN A 149 -0.18 24.83 -18.48
CA ASN A 149 0.73 25.94 -18.82
C ASN A 149 1.84 26.10 -17.77
N GLY A 150 1.92 25.20 -16.77
CA GLY A 150 2.88 25.28 -15.69
C GLY A 150 2.53 26.28 -14.59
N THR A 151 1.29 26.81 -14.57
CA THR A 151 0.83 27.75 -13.55
C THR A 151 0.28 27.00 -12.34
N CYS A 152 0.67 27.38 -11.13
CA CYS A 152 0.16 26.78 -9.90
C CYS A 152 -1.32 27.16 -9.70
N VAL A 153 -2.21 26.19 -9.83
CA VAL A 153 -3.67 26.39 -9.75
C VAL A 153 -4.22 26.62 -8.34
N TRP A 154 -3.40 26.46 -7.29
CA TRP A 154 -3.76 26.87 -5.93
C TRP A 154 -4.08 28.35 -5.80
N MET A 155 -3.60 29.15 -6.72
CA MET A 155 -3.82 30.57 -6.76
C MET A 155 -5.04 30.96 -7.58
N LEU A 156 -5.77 30.00 -8.14
CA LEU A 156 -6.99 30.26 -8.89
C LEU A 156 -8.13 30.66 -7.94
N PRO A 157 -9.02 31.54 -8.41
CA PRO A 157 -10.16 32.00 -7.62
C PRO A 157 -10.99 30.83 -7.09
N PRO A 158 -11.66 31.01 -5.95
CA PRO A 158 -12.64 30.10 -5.43
C PRO A 158 -13.64 29.68 -6.52
N GLY A 159 -13.97 28.39 -6.61
CA GLY A 159 -14.87 27.87 -7.64
C GLY A 159 -14.18 27.15 -8.81
N THR A 160 -12.86 27.30 -8.94
CA THR A 160 -12.07 26.49 -9.85
C THR A 160 -11.52 25.27 -9.13
N ARG A 161 -11.50 24.13 -9.74
CA ARG A 161 -10.95 22.81 -9.37
C ARG A 161 -11.05 22.33 -7.89
N GLN A 162 -10.94 23.21 -6.90
CA GLN A 162 -10.83 22.84 -5.49
C GLN A 162 -12.12 22.85 -4.69
N THR A 163 -13.12 23.56 -5.17
CA THR A 163 -14.37 23.74 -4.45
C THR A 163 -15.48 22.82 -4.91
N ASN A 164 -15.21 22.05 -5.96
CA ASN A 164 -16.18 21.11 -6.47
C ASN A 164 -16.00 19.76 -5.84
N ASP A 165 -16.72 19.49 -4.82
CA ASP A 165 -16.97 18.14 -4.32
C ASP A 165 -17.50 17.19 -5.40
N GLY A 166 -17.69 17.64 -6.62
CA GLY A 166 -18.05 16.85 -7.80
C GLY A 166 -16.94 15.99 -8.38
N GLY A 167 -15.69 16.16 -7.93
CA GLY A 167 -14.53 15.48 -8.49
C GLY A 167 -14.09 16.03 -9.85
N ILE A 168 -12.89 15.67 -10.30
CA ILE A 168 -12.42 15.98 -11.65
C ILE A 168 -12.60 14.78 -12.57
N SER A 169 -12.59 15.05 -13.88
CA SER A 169 -12.61 13.98 -14.87
C SER A 169 -11.32 13.15 -14.78
N PRO A 170 -11.42 11.83 -14.91
CA PRO A 170 -10.24 10.98 -15.05
C PRO A 170 -9.30 11.37 -16.20
N GLU A 171 -9.86 11.95 -17.24
CA GLU A 171 -9.11 12.44 -18.40
C GLU A 171 -8.20 13.62 -18.05
N ASP A 172 -8.49 14.34 -16.97
CA ASP A 172 -7.65 15.42 -16.43
C ASP A 172 -6.48 14.88 -15.58
N ALA A 173 -6.43 13.57 -15.31
CA ALA A 173 -5.27 12.95 -14.67
C ALA A 173 -4.05 13.11 -15.59
N THR A 174 -2.93 13.51 -15.00
CA THR A 174 -1.71 13.73 -15.79
C THR A 174 -1.12 12.40 -16.29
N SER A 175 -0.29 12.46 -17.32
CA SER A 175 0.45 11.29 -17.83
C SER A 175 1.33 10.64 -16.75
N PHE A 176 1.82 11.42 -15.78
CA PHE A 176 2.58 10.90 -14.64
C PHE A 176 1.73 9.95 -13.78
N ALA A 177 0.51 10.33 -13.43
CA ALA A 177 -0.38 9.47 -12.65
C ALA A 177 -0.61 8.13 -13.34
N ALA A 178 -0.70 8.12 -14.67
CA ALA A 178 -0.89 6.90 -15.45
C ALA A 178 0.27 5.89 -15.30
N THR A 179 1.48 6.34 -14.98
CA THR A 179 2.66 5.49 -14.77
C THR A 179 2.83 5.03 -13.31
N HIS A 180 2.06 5.60 -12.38
CA HIS A 180 2.13 5.31 -10.95
C HIS A 180 0.85 4.63 -10.44
N ARG A 181 0.29 3.75 -11.26
CA ARG A 181 -0.90 2.96 -10.91
C ARG A 181 -0.53 1.77 -10.05
N ALA A 182 -1.43 1.42 -9.14
CA ALA A 182 -1.40 0.10 -8.53
C ALA A 182 -2.03 -0.94 -9.46
N GLU A 183 -1.58 -2.17 -9.39
CA GLU A 183 -2.10 -3.27 -10.22
C GLU A 183 -3.49 -3.71 -9.77
N GLY A 184 -3.77 -3.61 -8.47
CA GLY A 184 -5.05 -3.96 -7.89
C GLY A 184 -5.15 -3.57 -6.43
N TRP A 185 -6.29 -3.90 -5.83
CA TRP A 185 -6.55 -3.69 -4.41
C TRP A 185 -7.46 -4.79 -3.87
N ALA A 186 -7.38 -5.04 -2.57
CA ALA A 186 -8.23 -6.04 -1.91
C ALA A 186 -8.65 -5.57 -0.51
N GLN A 187 -9.82 -5.99 -0.07
CA GLN A 187 -10.27 -5.83 1.31
C GLN A 187 -9.56 -6.88 2.19
N VAL A 188 -9.11 -6.47 3.37
CA VAL A 188 -8.61 -7.38 4.40
C VAL A 188 -9.81 -8.07 5.04
N GLY A 189 -9.76 -9.39 5.17
CA GLY A 189 -10.90 -10.19 5.64
C GLY A 189 -11.83 -10.63 4.50
N THR A 190 -13.11 -10.72 4.80
CA THR A 190 -14.16 -11.11 3.84
C THR A 190 -14.68 -9.88 3.11
N PRO A 191 -14.79 -9.90 1.76
CA PRO A 191 -15.36 -8.78 1.03
C PRO A 191 -16.76 -8.40 1.52
N GLY A 192 -16.95 -7.14 1.91
CA GLY A 192 -18.19 -6.66 2.51
C GLY A 192 -18.48 -7.18 3.92
N GLY A 193 -17.54 -7.88 4.54
CA GLY A 193 -17.62 -8.43 5.89
C GLY A 193 -16.47 -7.97 6.78
N ASN A 194 -16.34 -8.62 7.95
CA ASN A 194 -15.39 -8.26 8.97
C ASN A 194 -14.00 -8.85 8.68
N CYS A 195 -13.00 -8.26 9.32
CA CYS A 195 -11.63 -8.80 9.38
C CYS A 195 -11.28 -9.13 10.83
N THR A 196 -10.34 -10.06 11.04
CA THR A 196 -9.76 -10.30 12.36
C THR A 196 -8.54 -9.43 12.59
N TRP A 197 -8.15 -9.27 13.86
CA TRP A 197 -6.92 -8.59 14.24
C TRP A 197 -5.70 -9.17 13.53
N GLU A 198 -5.59 -10.50 13.53
CA GLU A 198 -4.50 -11.24 12.90
C GLU A 198 -4.43 -11.00 11.39
N GLN A 199 -5.58 -10.89 10.73
CA GLN A 199 -5.64 -10.58 9.31
C GLN A 199 -5.11 -9.18 9.01
N VAL A 200 -5.44 -8.20 9.85
CA VAL A 200 -4.93 -6.83 9.72
C VAL A 200 -3.43 -6.78 10.01
N CYS A 201 -2.95 -7.39 11.09
CA CYS A 201 -1.53 -7.49 11.41
C CYS A 201 -0.73 -8.16 10.29
N SER A 202 -1.24 -9.28 9.75
CA SER A 202 -0.63 -9.97 8.62
C SER A 202 -0.59 -9.10 7.36
N ALA A 203 -1.64 -8.34 7.08
CA ALA A 203 -1.71 -7.44 5.94
C ALA A 203 -0.69 -6.28 6.09
N ILE A 204 -0.62 -5.65 7.27
CA ILE A 204 0.34 -4.58 7.55
C ILE A 204 1.78 -5.09 7.44
N SER A 205 2.10 -6.25 8.01
CA SER A 205 3.47 -6.81 7.93
C SER A 205 3.86 -7.19 6.50
N ALA A 206 2.91 -7.69 5.69
CA ALA A 206 3.15 -8.09 4.31
C ALA A 206 3.32 -6.90 3.35
N LYS A 207 2.57 -5.82 3.56
CA LYS A 207 2.53 -4.65 2.66
C LYS A 207 3.26 -3.42 3.20
N GLY A 208 3.57 -3.39 4.49
CA GLY A 208 4.13 -2.23 5.17
C GLY A 208 3.08 -1.22 5.61
N PHE A 209 1.83 -1.36 5.18
CA PHE A 209 0.71 -0.50 5.54
C PHE A 209 -0.66 -1.14 5.23
N CYS A 210 -1.71 -0.58 5.81
CA CYS A 210 -3.09 -0.76 5.38
C CYS A 210 -3.81 0.59 5.34
N LEU A 211 -4.66 0.78 4.34
CA LEU A 211 -5.62 1.88 4.30
C LEU A 211 -6.88 1.44 5.04
N GLY A 212 -7.24 2.12 6.10
CA GLY A 212 -8.38 1.75 6.95
C GLY A 212 -9.42 2.85 7.11
N ALA A 213 -10.65 2.46 7.36
CA ALA A 213 -11.71 3.34 7.87
C ALA A 213 -12.21 2.81 9.20
N ILE A 214 -12.28 3.69 10.19
CA ILE A 214 -12.75 3.38 11.54
C ILE A 214 -13.94 4.26 11.93
N PRO A 215 -14.85 3.77 12.79
CA PRO A 215 -15.90 4.61 13.35
C PRO A 215 -15.33 5.59 14.37
N ILE A 216 -15.91 6.76 14.43
CA ILE A 216 -15.57 7.82 15.39
C ILE A 216 -16.77 8.07 16.28
N TYR A 217 -16.55 8.08 17.58
CA TYR A 217 -17.57 8.29 18.62
C TYR A 217 -17.40 9.66 19.27
N ASP A 218 -18.43 10.18 19.94
CA ASP A 218 -18.44 11.52 20.52
C ASP A 218 -17.24 11.84 21.39
N ASN A 219 -16.68 10.81 22.06
CA ASN A 219 -15.53 10.97 22.95
C ASN A 219 -14.20 11.24 22.21
N TYR A 220 -14.17 11.27 20.87
CA TYR A 220 -12.92 11.59 20.13
C TYR A 220 -12.42 13.01 20.42
N SER A 221 -13.30 13.90 20.86
CA SER A 221 -12.89 15.26 21.29
C SER A 221 -11.83 15.26 22.40
N THR A 222 -11.70 14.17 23.16
CA THR A 222 -10.65 14.02 24.18
C THR A 222 -9.25 13.85 23.62
N MET A 223 -9.12 13.65 22.30
CA MET A 223 -7.82 13.57 21.61
C MET A 223 -7.16 14.92 21.42
N GLU A 224 -7.87 16.04 21.60
CA GLU A 224 -7.32 17.38 21.40
C GLU A 224 -6.08 17.60 22.28
N GLY A 225 -4.95 17.95 21.64
CA GLY A 225 -3.65 18.11 22.32
C GLY A 225 -3.02 16.83 22.84
N GLY A 226 -3.58 15.66 22.49
CA GLY A 226 -3.08 14.34 22.88
C GLY A 226 -2.01 13.77 21.96
N ASP A 227 -1.79 12.47 22.10
CA ASP A 227 -0.78 11.70 21.34
C ASP A 227 -1.32 11.07 20.04
N GLY A 228 -2.52 11.44 19.61
CA GLY A 228 -3.19 10.91 18.43
C GLY A 228 -3.83 9.53 18.61
N SER A 229 -3.80 8.95 19.80
CA SER A 229 -4.43 7.65 20.05
C SER A 229 -5.93 7.81 20.27
N PHE A 230 -6.72 6.96 19.60
CA PHE A 230 -8.17 6.98 19.74
C PHE A 230 -8.58 6.38 21.09
N PRO A 231 -9.45 7.05 21.85
CA PRO A 231 -10.03 6.48 23.05
C PRO A 231 -10.96 5.31 22.68
N ASP A 232 -11.13 4.37 23.61
CA ASP A 232 -12.11 3.30 23.42
C ASP A 232 -13.51 3.89 23.17
N PRO A 233 -14.33 3.24 22.32
CA PRO A 233 -15.62 3.79 21.88
C PRO A 233 -16.55 4.15 23.03
N SER A 234 -17.02 5.39 23.06
CA SER A 234 -17.99 5.86 24.07
C SER A 234 -18.83 7.00 23.49
N GLY A 235 -20.11 7.00 23.81
CA GLY A 235 -21.08 7.97 23.27
C GLY A 235 -21.73 7.49 21.96
N GLU A 236 -22.25 8.43 21.20
CA GLU A 236 -22.89 8.15 19.92
C GLU A 236 -21.88 8.09 18.80
N LEU A 237 -22.21 7.37 17.71
CA LEU A 237 -21.41 7.32 16.51
C LEU A 237 -21.45 8.69 15.81
N ALA A 238 -20.33 9.40 15.81
CA ALA A 238 -20.20 10.73 15.19
C ALA A 238 -19.91 10.66 13.68
N GLY A 239 -19.32 9.55 13.20
CA GLY A 239 -19.01 9.35 11.80
C GLY A 239 -17.90 8.33 11.58
N PHE A 240 -17.17 8.48 10.47
CA PHE A 240 -16.05 7.62 10.09
C PHE A 240 -14.83 8.45 9.71
N HIS A 241 -13.65 7.88 9.94
CA HIS A 241 -12.39 8.51 9.59
C HIS A 241 -11.47 7.52 8.88
N ALA A 242 -10.87 7.95 7.79
CA ALA A 242 -9.91 7.17 7.06
C ALA A 242 -8.48 7.46 7.53
N LEU A 243 -7.68 6.41 7.65
CA LEU A 243 -6.36 6.42 8.25
C LEU A 243 -5.39 5.50 7.50
N CYS A 244 -4.11 5.82 7.55
CA CYS A 244 -3.06 4.91 7.12
C CYS A 244 -2.49 4.20 8.35
N PHE A 245 -2.62 2.87 8.40
CA PHE A 245 -2.05 2.03 9.44
C PHE A 245 -0.69 1.51 8.97
N TYR A 246 0.37 1.76 9.73
CA TYR A 246 1.74 1.45 9.35
C TYR A 246 2.44 0.46 10.27
N GLY A 247 1.76 -0.01 11.31
CA GLY A 247 2.36 -0.93 12.28
C GLY A 247 1.37 -1.47 13.29
N TYR A 248 1.86 -2.39 14.11
CA TYR A 248 1.11 -2.99 15.21
C TYR A 248 2.04 -3.58 16.27
N ASP A 249 1.49 -3.84 17.45
CA ASP A 249 2.02 -4.76 18.45
C ASP A 249 0.87 -5.64 18.99
N GLU A 250 1.05 -6.27 20.14
CA GLU A 250 0.04 -7.15 20.74
C GLU A 250 -1.24 -6.40 21.16
N SER A 251 -1.15 -5.09 21.37
CA SER A 251 -2.21 -4.28 21.97
C SER A 251 -2.73 -3.15 21.09
N ASN A 252 -1.96 -2.74 20.08
CA ASN A 252 -2.24 -1.53 19.30
C ASN A 252 -2.01 -1.72 17.81
N LEU A 253 -2.86 -1.08 16.98
CA LEU A 253 -2.57 -0.76 15.58
C LEU A 253 -2.11 0.70 15.50
N TYR A 254 -0.91 0.93 14.99
CA TYR A 254 -0.31 2.25 14.83
C TYR A 254 -0.70 2.89 13.51
N LEU A 255 -1.03 4.17 13.56
CA LEU A 255 -1.60 4.91 12.44
C LEU A 255 -1.03 6.32 12.30
N VAL A 256 -1.32 6.95 11.17
CA VAL A 256 -1.09 8.38 10.94
C VAL A 256 -2.39 9.10 10.66
N HIS A 257 -2.52 10.28 11.25
CA HIS A 257 -3.66 11.20 11.11
C HIS A 257 -3.44 12.26 10.04
N SER A 258 -4.57 12.83 9.60
CA SER A 258 -4.63 14.04 8.79
C SER A 258 -5.31 15.22 9.51
N TRP A 259 -5.14 15.30 10.83
CA TRP A 259 -5.76 16.34 11.67
C TRP A 259 -4.75 17.38 12.17
N GLY A 260 -3.58 17.48 11.51
CA GLY A 260 -2.56 18.47 11.82
C GLY A 260 -2.12 18.43 13.28
N ASP A 261 -1.99 19.61 13.86
CA ASP A 261 -1.55 19.77 15.26
C ASP A 261 -2.67 19.53 16.28
N TRP A 262 -3.90 19.24 15.84
CA TRP A 262 -5.03 19.09 16.75
C TRP A 262 -4.85 17.91 17.72
N CYS A 263 -4.37 16.77 17.27
CA CYS A 263 -4.12 15.60 18.11
C CYS A 263 -2.75 14.93 17.87
N GLY A 264 -1.87 15.60 17.09
CA GLY A 264 -0.62 15.01 16.66
C GLY A 264 -0.78 14.17 15.38
N MET A 265 0.36 13.85 14.74
CA MET A 265 0.40 13.13 13.48
C MET A 265 0.25 11.62 13.66
N TYR A 266 0.88 11.05 14.67
CA TYR A 266 0.93 9.62 14.93
C TYR A 266 -0.01 9.27 16.07
N GLY A 267 -0.63 8.09 15.98
CA GLY A 267 -1.51 7.60 17.01
C GLY A 267 -1.70 6.10 16.93
N SER A 268 -2.72 5.62 17.62
CA SER A 268 -3.08 4.21 17.61
C SER A 268 -4.56 3.99 17.89
N ILE A 269 -5.04 2.81 17.54
CA ILE A 269 -6.25 2.22 18.14
C ILE A 269 -5.84 1.00 18.96
N SER A 270 -6.51 0.84 20.12
CA SER A 270 -6.29 -0.33 20.97
C SER A 270 -6.93 -1.60 20.38
N TYR A 271 -6.46 -2.78 20.84
CA TYR A 271 -7.16 -4.05 20.55
C TYR A 271 -8.62 -4.01 21.00
N GLU A 272 -8.89 -3.34 22.12
CA GLU A 272 -10.24 -3.19 22.68
C GLU A 272 -11.12 -2.31 21.77
N PHE A 273 -10.58 -1.20 21.25
CA PHE A 273 -11.24 -0.38 20.23
C PHE A 273 -11.61 -1.24 19.01
N PHE A 274 -10.63 -1.98 18.47
CA PHE A 274 -10.82 -2.84 17.30
C PHE A 274 -11.93 -3.87 17.56
N ARG A 275 -11.87 -4.58 18.68
CA ARG A 275 -12.83 -5.61 19.05
C ARG A 275 -14.25 -5.08 19.19
N ASN A 276 -14.41 -3.91 19.77
CA ASN A 276 -15.71 -3.29 20.02
C ASN A 276 -16.31 -2.64 18.75
N THR A 277 -15.51 -2.45 17.72
CA THR A 277 -15.94 -1.78 16.47
C THR A 277 -15.76 -2.66 15.22
N ILE A 278 -15.51 -3.95 15.38
CA ILE A 278 -15.14 -4.88 14.31
C ILE A 278 -16.15 -4.91 13.14
N ASP A 279 -17.42 -4.73 13.41
CA ASP A 279 -18.48 -4.71 12.40
C ASP A 279 -18.53 -3.40 11.59
N LEU A 280 -17.79 -2.39 12.01
CA LEU A 280 -17.77 -1.06 11.40
C LEU A 280 -16.43 -0.70 10.78
N ILE A 281 -15.37 -1.48 11.07
CA ILE A 281 -14.02 -1.24 10.57
C ILE A 281 -13.84 -1.89 9.19
N GLN A 282 -13.13 -1.19 8.31
CA GLN A 282 -12.71 -1.74 7.02
C GLN A 282 -11.25 -1.45 6.76
N PHE A 283 -10.53 -2.44 6.22
CA PHE A 283 -9.13 -2.29 5.83
C PHE A 283 -8.93 -2.75 4.39
N PHE A 284 -8.05 -2.06 3.67
CA PHE A 284 -7.71 -2.32 2.29
C PHE A 284 -6.20 -2.32 2.09
N VAL A 285 -5.75 -3.13 1.15
CA VAL A 285 -4.36 -3.20 0.71
C VAL A 285 -4.26 -3.06 -0.79
N ILE A 286 -3.11 -2.62 -1.25
CA ILE A 286 -2.76 -2.54 -2.66
C ILE A 286 -2.05 -3.83 -3.07
N LEU A 287 -2.39 -4.34 -4.25
CA LEU A 287 -1.90 -5.59 -4.79
C LEU A 287 -0.86 -5.36 -5.88
N ASP A 288 0.13 -6.25 -5.96
CA ASP A 288 1.00 -6.39 -7.12
C ASP A 288 0.34 -7.25 -8.24
N ALA A 289 1.00 -7.35 -9.39
CA ALA A 289 0.47 -8.06 -10.55
C ALA A 289 0.19 -9.55 -10.26
N ASN A 290 1.05 -10.22 -9.50
CA ASN A 290 0.86 -11.63 -9.16
C ASN A 290 -0.36 -11.84 -8.25
N GLU A 291 -0.53 -10.96 -7.26
CA GLU A 291 -1.67 -10.99 -6.36
C GLU A 291 -3.00 -10.73 -7.09
N VAL A 292 -2.98 -9.86 -8.12
CA VAL A 292 -4.16 -9.62 -8.98
C VAL A 292 -4.54 -10.87 -9.76
N LEU A 293 -3.57 -11.58 -10.34
CA LEU A 293 -3.82 -12.85 -11.04
C LEU A 293 -4.42 -13.90 -10.10
N ILE A 294 -3.89 -14.01 -8.88
CA ILE A 294 -4.44 -14.89 -7.84
C ILE A 294 -5.87 -14.50 -7.49
N ALA A 295 -6.14 -13.21 -7.31
CA ALA A 295 -7.46 -12.69 -6.96
C ALA A 295 -8.54 -13.01 -8.00
N ARG A 296 -8.17 -12.96 -9.29
CA ARG A 296 -9.05 -13.33 -10.40
C ARG A 296 -9.37 -14.83 -10.47
N GLY A 297 -8.58 -15.66 -9.78
CA GLY A 297 -8.69 -17.12 -9.87
C GLY A 297 -8.15 -17.67 -11.18
N ASP A 298 -7.39 -16.88 -11.91
CA ASP A 298 -6.73 -17.26 -13.17
C ASP A 298 -5.38 -17.92 -12.95
N THR A 299 -5.01 -18.12 -11.67
CA THR A 299 -3.77 -18.75 -11.28
C THR A 299 -4.00 -19.90 -10.33
N THR A 300 -3.11 -20.88 -10.41
CA THR A 300 -2.81 -21.84 -9.37
C THR A 300 -1.48 -21.47 -8.71
N SER A 301 -0.99 -22.24 -7.76
CA SER A 301 0.33 -21.99 -7.18
C SER A 301 1.16 -23.28 -7.23
N CYS A 302 2.46 -23.10 -7.47
CA CYS A 302 3.44 -24.18 -7.38
C CYS A 302 4.46 -23.88 -6.30
N LEU A 303 4.63 -24.78 -5.32
CA LEU A 303 5.70 -24.71 -4.34
C LEU A 303 6.97 -25.29 -4.96
N ILE A 304 8.05 -24.51 -4.96
CA ILE A 304 9.37 -24.94 -5.43
C ILE A 304 10.30 -24.96 -4.24
N SER A 305 10.82 -26.14 -3.94
CA SER A 305 11.75 -26.37 -2.82
C SER A 305 13.05 -27.02 -3.33
N SER A 306 14.12 -26.93 -2.54
CA SER A 306 15.40 -27.58 -2.85
C SER A 306 16.04 -28.14 -1.58
N ASN A 307 16.92 -29.13 -1.76
CA ASN A 307 17.68 -29.77 -0.67
C ASN A 307 18.77 -28.88 -0.08
N VAL A 308 19.10 -27.76 -0.73
CA VAL A 308 20.05 -26.75 -0.26
C VAL A 308 19.46 -25.35 -0.54
N PRO A 309 19.87 -24.30 0.16
CA PRO A 309 19.50 -22.93 -0.18
C PRO A 309 19.86 -22.63 -1.63
N ALA A 310 18.90 -22.28 -2.45
CA ALA A 310 19.08 -22.07 -3.88
C ALA A 310 18.26 -20.89 -4.39
N GLN A 311 18.66 -20.31 -5.50
CA GLN A 311 17.93 -19.27 -6.21
C GLN A 311 16.99 -19.87 -7.25
N LEU A 312 15.81 -19.30 -7.36
CA LEU A 312 14.84 -19.60 -8.40
C LEU A 312 14.81 -18.46 -9.43
N THR A 313 14.95 -18.81 -10.70
CA THR A 313 14.57 -17.95 -11.83
C THR A 313 13.41 -18.55 -12.59
N VAL A 314 12.52 -17.70 -13.10
CA VAL A 314 11.40 -18.10 -13.95
C VAL A 314 11.47 -17.28 -15.24
N ASN A 315 11.50 -17.97 -16.38
CA ASN A 315 11.71 -17.35 -17.70
C ASN A 315 12.93 -16.40 -17.73
N GLY A 316 14.00 -16.75 -17.00
CA GLY A 316 15.22 -15.96 -16.90
C GLY A 316 15.19 -14.80 -15.90
N VAL A 317 14.07 -14.55 -15.23
CA VAL A 317 13.94 -13.50 -14.19
C VAL A 317 14.13 -14.11 -12.81
N LEU A 318 14.99 -13.52 -11.98
CA LEU A 318 15.20 -13.95 -10.60
C LEU A 318 13.95 -13.64 -9.77
N ILE A 319 13.37 -14.69 -9.16
CA ILE A 319 12.16 -14.60 -8.34
C ILE A 319 12.51 -14.55 -6.85
N GLY A 320 13.49 -15.34 -6.41
CA GLY A 320 13.90 -15.38 -5.00
C GLY A 320 14.62 -16.67 -4.64
N ASN A 321 14.64 -16.99 -3.34
CA ASN A 321 15.28 -18.19 -2.81
C ASN A 321 14.26 -19.28 -2.48
N THR A 322 14.64 -20.53 -2.69
CA THR A 322 13.83 -21.71 -2.28
C THR A 322 13.90 -21.92 -0.75
N PRO A 323 12.82 -22.42 -0.09
CA PRO A 323 11.52 -22.74 -0.69
C PRO A 323 10.71 -21.46 -1.01
N ILE A 324 10.05 -21.47 -2.18
CA ILE A 324 9.23 -20.36 -2.61
C ILE A 324 8.00 -20.85 -3.38
N LYS A 325 6.87 -20.20 -3.14
CA LYS A 325 5.61 -20.49 -3.83
C LYS A 325 5.40 -19.43 -4.92
N ILE A 326 5.21 -19.88 -6.15
CA ILE A 326 5.00 -19.00 -7.31
C ILE A 326 3.59 -19.16 -7.87
N PRO A 327 2.96 -18.06 -8.34
CA PRO A 327 1.71 -18.14 -9.08
C PRO A 327 1.95 -18.66 -10.50
N ILE A 328 1.07 -19.53 -10.96
CA ILE A 328 1.07 -20.10 -12.31
C ILE A 328 -0.27 -19.77 -12.96
N GLU A 329 -0.25 -18.96 -14.02
CA GLU A 329 -1.46 -18.65 -14.80
C GLU A 329 -2.00 -19.91 -15.49
N LYS A 330 -3.32 -20.09 -15.47
CA LYS A 330 -3.97 -21.22 -16.11
C LYS A 330 -3.68 -21.23 -17.62
N GLY A 331 -3.29 -22.41 -18.10
CA GLY A 331 -2.99 -22.61 -19.53
C GLY A 331 -1.65 -22.03 -20.00
N LYS A 332 -0.81 -21.49 -19.09
CA LYS A 332 0.54 -21.05 -19.42
C LYS A 332 1.61 -22.00 -18.92
N GLU A 333 2.74 -21.98 -19.59
CA GLU A 333 3.94 -22.72 -19.23
C GLU A 333 5.09 -21.76 -18.95
N TYR A 334 5.87 -22.08 -17.93
CA TYR A 334 7.02 -21.29 -17.49
C TYR A 334 8.25 -22.20 -17.36
N ILE A 335 9.41 -21.70 -17.73
CA ILE A 335 10.68 -22.40 -17.49
C ILE A 335 11.22 -21.93 -16.14
N ALA A 336 11.16 -22.79 -15.14
CA ALA A 336 11.74 -22.57 -13.83
C ALA A 336 13.13 -23.18 -13.75
N VAL A 337 14.12 -22.45 -13.24
CA VAL A 337 15.50 -22.90 -13.04
C VAL A 337 15.88 -22.67 -11.58
N VAL A 338 16.29 -23.74 -10.90
CA VAL A 338 16.81 -23.70 -9.53
C VAL A 338 18.32 -23.88 -9.57
N SER A 339 19.07 -22.97 -8.97
CA SER A 339 20.54 -22.97 -8.99
C SER A 339 21.12 -22.56 -7.64
N ALA A 340 22.25 -23.17 -7.28
CA ALA A 340 23.04 -22.80 -6.13
C ALA A 340 24.54 -22.86 -6.48
N GLU A 341 25.35 -22.04 -5.82
CA GLU A 341 26.79 -22.06 -6.01
C GLU A 341 27.38 -23.42 -5.63
N GLY A 342 28.20 -23.98 -6.50
CA GLY A 342 28.82 -25.29 -6.30
C GLY A 342 27.92 -26.49 -6.64
N TYR A 343 26.76 -26.26 -7.25
CA TYR A 343 25.81 -27.31 -7.65
C TYR A 343 25.43 -27.20 -9.12
N TYR A 344 24.98 -28.33 -9.71
CA TYR A 344 24.35 -28.33 -11.03
C TYR A 344 22.97 -27.72 -10.96
N ALA A 345 22.71 -26.73 -11.80
CA ALA A 345 21.38 -26.16 -11.91
C ALA A 345 20.38 -27.17 -12.49
N GLN A 346 19.14 -27.13 -12.00
CA GLN A 346 18.03 -27.93 -12.51
C GLN A 346 16.98 -27.03 -13.12
N SER A 347 16.39 -27.48 -14.22
CA SER A 347 15.31 -26.74 -14.88
C SER A 347 14.11 -27.65 -15.14
N LYS A 348 12.91 -27.06 -15.11
CA LYS A 348 11.64 -27.74 -15.39
C LYS A 348 10.64 -26.77 -15.97
N THR A 349 9.85 -27.23 -16.92
CA THR A 349 8.63 -26.53 -17.31
C THR A 349 7.57 -26.72 -16.21
N VAL A 350 7.07 -25.62 -15.67
CA VAL A 350 6.01 -25.59 -14.69
C VAL A 350 4.75 -25.01 -15.32
N ASN A 351 3.60 -25.61 -15.03
CA ASN A 351 2.28 -25.19 -15.52
C ASN A 351 1.23 -25.34 -14.41
N ASP A 352 0.00 -25.01 -14.72
CA ASP A 352 -1.13 -24.99 -13.75
C ASP A 352 -1.54 -26.37 -13.21
N SER A 353 -1.03 -27.46 -13.76
CA SER A 353 -1.23 -28.80 -13.24
C SER A 353 -0.19 -29.19 -12.17
N LEU A 354 0.91 -28.42 -12.06
CA LEU A 354 1.99 -28.71 -11.12
C LEU A 354 1.81 -27.90 -9.82
N THR A 355 1.53 -28.58 -8.72
CA THR A 355 1.34 -27.93 -7.42
C THR A 355 2.63 -27.84 -6.58
N GLU A 356 3.60 -28.73 -6.88
CA GLU A 356 4.87 -28.80 -6.16
C GLU A 356 6.00 -29.31 -7.05
N TRP A 357 7.20 -28.75 -6.87
CA TRP A 357 8.44 -29.27 -7.45
C TRP A 357 9.56 -29.25 -6.42
N SER A 358 9.89 -30.43 -5.89
CA SER A 358 11.04 -30.62 -5.00
C SER A 358 12.29 -30.93 -5.83
N VAL A 359 13.31 -30.09 -5.72
CA VAL A 359 14.54 -30.13 -6.51
C VAL A 359 15.68 -30.71 -5.68
N ILE A 360 16.35 -31.72 -6.20
CA ILE A 360 17.60 -32.23 -5.62
C ILE A 360 18.76 -31.71 -6.47
N LEU A 361 19.49 -30.74 -5.93
CA LEU A 361 20.69 -30.23 -6.57
C LEU A 361 21.89 -31.12 -6.23
N GLU A 362 22.57 -31.58 -7.27
CA GLU A 362 23.76 -32.39 -7.14
C GLU A 362 25.02 -31.48 -7.07
N PRO A 363 25.96 -31.74 -6.15
CA PRO A 363 27.15 -30.92 -6.05
C PRO A 363 28.03 -31.08 -7.29
N LEU A 364 28.64 -29.99 -7.71
CA LEU A 364 29.68 -30.03 -8.74
C LEU A 364 30.90 -30.81 -8.23
N PRO A 365 31.57 -31.59 -9.08
CA PRO A 365 32.77 -32.30 -8.68
C PRO A 365 33.83 -31.32 -8.20
N VAL A 366 34.33 -31.55 -7.00
CA VAL A 366 35.43 -30.74 -6.45
C VAL A 366 36.65 -30.94 -7.33
N LYS A 367 37.06 -29.89 -8.05
CA LYS A 367 38.28 -29.92 -8.85
C LYS A 367 39.45 -30.23 -7.91
N THR A 368 40.20 -31.29 -8.19
CA THR A 368 41.46 -31.59 -7.50
C THR A 368 42.44 -30.44 -7.68
N TRP A 369 43.43 -30.38 -6.81
CA TRP A 369 44.51 -29.37 -6.94
C TRP A 369 45.15 -29.39 -8.32
N TRP A 370 45.38 -30.59 -8.88
CA TRP A 370 45.91 -30.76 -10.24
C TRP A 370 45.01 -30.21 -11.33
N GLN A 371 43.69 -30.40 -11.23
CA GLN A 371 42.74 -29.83 -12.19
C GLN A 371 42.72 -28.31 -12.15
N LYS A 372 42.78 -27.72 -10.93
CA LYS A 372 42.89 -26.27 -10.74
C LYS A 372 44.17 -25.70 -11.35
N LEU A 373 45.29 -26.41 -11.18
CA LEU A 373 46.59 -26.04 -11.75
C LEU A 373 46.55 -26.11 -13.30
N ILE A 374 45.99 -27.15 -13.86
CA ILE A 374 45.84 -27.31 -15.33
C ILE A 374 44.97 -26.21 -15.92
N ASP A 375 43.85 -25.88 -15.27
CA ASP A 375 42.98 -24.79 -15.72
C ASP A 375 43.66 -23.43 -15.65
N TRP A 376 44.44 -23.17 -14.61
CA TRP A 376 45.27 -21.97 -14.47
C TRP A 376 46.32 -21.88 -15.59
N ILE A 377 47.06 -22.96 -15.86
CA ILE A 377 48.08 -23.03 -16.94
C ILE A 377 47.39 -22.76 -18.31
N LYS A 378 46.24 -23.37 -18.57
CA LYS A 378 45.46 -23.13 -19.81
C LYS A 378 44.95 -21.69 -19.90
N GLY A 379 44.62 -21.04 -18.79
CA GLY A 379 44.24 -19.63 -18.74
C GLY A 379 45.40 -18.71 -19.09
N VAL A 380 46.59 -18.99 -18.53
CA VAL A 380 47.82 -18.22 -18.80
C VAL A 380 48.30 -18.40 -20.25
N LEU A 381 48.20 -19.61 -20.79
CA LEU A 381 48.60 -19.88 -22.18
C LEU A 381 47.64 -19.33 -23.27
N LYS A 382 46.44 -18.91 -22.92
CA LYS A 382 45.51 -18.22 -23.82
C LYS A 382 45.75 -16.70 -23.90
N TRP A 383 46.67 -16.15 -23.11
CA TRP A 383 47.00 -14.72 -23.06
C TRP A 383 48.31 -14.38 -23.81
N ASN A 384 48.89 -15.32 -24.55
CA ASN A 384 50.07 -15.08 -25.42
C ASN A 384 49.73 -15.31 -26.92
#